data_457f58cd9259ea6b5342f0d3e1da3bb8
#
_entry.id   457f58cd9259ea6b5342f0d3e1da3bb8
#
_cell.length_a   1.000
_cell.length_b   1.000
_cell.length_c   1.000
_cell.angle_alpha   90.00
_cell.angle_beta   90.00
_cell.angle_gamma   90.00
#
_symmetry.space_group_name_H-M   'P 1'
#
loop_
_entity.id
_entity.type
_entity.pdbx_description
1 polymer ?
#
loop_
_entity_poly.entity_id
_entity_poly.type
_entity_poly.pdbx_seq_one_letter_code
_entity_poly.pdbx_strand_id
1 'polypeptide(L)'
;MPLYEKIELLKDHWKAIVAGILSGVLTTLLCVLAMSLIFGFSHEEYVTFLPKSITTAIGMGVSEELGGYVTITVAIIIITGVLGNIVAPFVCKAFRIQNPIARGIAIGTASHAIGTSKAMEMGEIEGAMSSLSIVVSGLLTVVGASIFAQFI
;
A
#
# COMPACT_ATOMS: atom_id res chain seq x y z
N MET A 1 -3.81 -20.41 -9.58
CA MET A 1 -3.18 -19.32 -8.80
C MET A 1 -2.68 -18.27 -9.79
N PRO A 2 -3.22 -17.08 -9.78
CA PRO A 2 -2.93 -16.11 -10.85
C PRO A 2 -1.45 -15.73 -10.99
N LEU A 3 -0.71 -15.69 -9.89
CA LEU A 3 0.69 -15.25 -9.89
C LEU A 3 1.64 -16.24 -10.59
N TYR A 4 1.38 -17.54 -10.43
CA TYR A 4 2.24 -18.58 -11.00
C TYR A 4 2.15 -18.64 -12.52
N GLU A 5 0.96 -18.38 -13.05
CA GLU A 5 0.70 -18.37 -14.50
C GLU A 5 1.26 -17.12 -15.19
N LYS A 6 1.64 -16.08 -14.42
CA LYS A 6 2.16 -14.80 -14.92
C LYS A 6 3.66 -14.59 -14.64
N ILE A 7 4.41 -15.67 -14.35
CA ILE A 7 5.86 -15.59 -14.06
C ILE A 7 6.66 -14.96 -15.20
N GLU A 8 6.31 -15.27 -16.44
CA GLU A 8 6.98 -14.66 -17.59
C GLU A 8 6.77 -13.16 -17.63
N LEU A 9 5.54 -12.70 -17.39
CA LEU A 9 5.21 -11.27 -17.31
C LEU A 9 6.00 -10.55 -16.21
N LEU A 10 6.20 -11.23 -15.07
CA LEU A 10 7.03 -10.73 -13.97
C LEU A 10 8.49 -10.58 -14.36
N LYS A 11 9.04 -11.57 -15.09
CA LYS A 11 10.43 -11.54 -15.54
C LYS A 11 10.68 -10.44 -16.57
N ASP A 12 9.74 -10.22 -17.47
CA ASP A 12 9.88 -9.21 -18.52
C ASP A 12 9.76 -7.77 -18.00
N HIS A 13 8.97 -7.57 -16.94
CA HIS A 13 8.67 -6.24 -16.39
C HIS A 13 9.17 -6.00 -14.97
N TRP A 14 10.07 -6.86 -14.43
CA TRP A 14 10.47 -6.81 -13.02
C TRP A 14 10.98 -5.43 -12.54
N LYS A 15 11.76 -4.73 -13.40
CA LYS A 15 12.28 -3.39 -13.06
C LYS A 15 11.15 -2.37 -12.86
N ALA A 16 10.17 -2.38 -13.74
CA ALA A 16 9.01 -1.50 -13.64
C ALA A 16 8.14 -1.84 -12.43
N ILE A 17 7.97 -3.13 -12.14
CA ILE A 17 7.21 -3.62 -10.99
C ILE A 17 7.87 -3.18 -9.69
N VAL A 18 9.17 -3.43 -9.54
CA VAL A 18 9.94 -3.04 -8.34
C VAL A 18 9.92 -1.52 -8.16
N ALA A 19 10.21 -0.76 -9.22
CA ALA A 19 10.16 0.71 -9.17
C ALA A 19 8.76 1.23 -8.81
N GLY A 20 7.71 0.63 -9.36
CA GLY A 20 6.33 0.98 -9.06
C GLY A 20 5.97 0.74 -7.59
N ILE A 21 6.33 -0.43 -7.05
CA ILE A 21 6.06 -0.75 -5.64
C ILE A 21 6.86 0.17 -4.71
N LEU A 22 8.16 0.38 -4.98
CA LEU A 22 9.00 1.28 -4.20
C LEU A 22 8.44 2.71 -4.20
N SER A 23 8.05 3.22 -5.37
CA SER A 23 7.47 4.56 -5.46
C SER A 23 6.15 4.67 -4.69
N GLY A 24 5.30 3.64 -4.72
CA GLY A 24 4.04 3.59 -3.97
C GLY A 24 4.28 3.61 -2.46
N VAL A 25 5.20 2.80 -1.96
CA VAL A 25 5.55 2.77 -0.52
C VAL A 25 6.15 4.10 -0.08
N LEU A 26 7.15 4.62 -0.82
CA LEU A 26 7.78 5.90 -0.50
C LEU A 26 6.77 7.06 -0.51
N THR A 27 5.91 7.11 -1.52
CA THR A 27 4.85 8.12 -1.59
C THR A 27 3.93 8.05 -0.39
N THR A 28 3.53 6.85 0.04
CA THR A 28 2.70 6.65 1.23
C THR A 28 3.38 7.19 2.48
N LEU A 29 4.63 6.79 2.74
CA LEU A 29 5.37 7.21 3.92
C LEU A 29 5.63 8.73 3.93
N LEU A 30 6.01 9.29 2.78
CA LEU A 30 6.22 10.74 2.63
C LEU A 30 4.92 11.53 2.80
N CYS A 31 3.79 11.05 2.28
CA CYS A 31 2.49 11.70 2.49
C CYS A 31 2.08 11.70 3.95
N VAL A 32 2.27 10.56 4.67
CA VAL A 32 2.00 10.50 6.11
C VAL A 32 2.89 11.47 6.87
N LEU A 33 4.19 11.50 6.58
CA LEU A 33 5.13 12.46 7.19
C LEU A 33 4.70 13.91 6.93
N ALA A 34 4.41 14.26 5.67
CA ALA A 34 3.99 15.61 5.31
C ALA A 34 2.69 16.03 6.02
N MET A 35 1.70 15.14 6.07
CA MET A 35 0.44 15.40 6.78
C MET A 35 0.68 15.57 8.28
N SER A 36 1.51 14.73 8.88
CA SER A 36 1.84 14.82 10.31
C SER A 36 2.53 16.13 10.66
N LEU A 37 3.45 16.60 9.82
CA LEU A 37 4.10 17.90 9.99
C LEU A 37 3.11 19.08 9.83
N ILE A 38 2.19 18.99 8.87
CA ILE A 38 1.18 20.05 8.64
C ILE A 38 0.20 20.16 9.80
N PHE A 39 -0.25 19.01 10.34
CA PHE A 39 -1.25 18.96 11.41
C PHE A 39 -0.63 18.94 12.82
N GLY A 40 0.68 18.87 12.94
CA GLY A 40 1.37 18.87 14.24
C GLY A 40 1.10 17.62 15.07
N PHE A 41 1.12 16.43 14.42
CA PHE A 41 0.91 15.17 15.12
C PHE A 41 2.01 14.88 16.14
N SER A 42 1.63 14.27 17.25
CA SER A 42 2.61 13.66 18.17
C SER A 42 3.28 12.45 17.54
N HIS A 43 4.38 11.98 18.14
CA HIS A 43 5.06 10.76 17.69
C HIS A 43 4.10 9.56 17.63
N GLU A 44 3.30 9.34 18.68
CA GLU A 44 2.35 8.23 18.77
C GLU A 44 1.27 8.31 17.67
N GLU A 45 0.77 9.52 17.40
CA GLU A 45 -0.18 9.75 16.31
C GLU A 45 0.45 9.47 14.95
N TYR A 46 1.64 10.00 14.72
CA TYR A 46 2.38 9.81 13.47
C TYR A 46 2.64 8.34 13.15
N VAL A 47 3.21 7.58 14.10
CA VAL A 47 3.54 6.16 13.87
C VAL A 47 2.29 5.29 13.73
N THR A 48 1.14 5.74 14.27
CA THR A 48 -0.17 5.11 14.06
C THR A 48 -0.59 5.09 12.60
N PHE A 49 -0.25 6.15 11.83
CA PHE A 49 -0.61 6.28 10.42
C PHE A 49 0.40 5.66 9.45
N LEU A 50 1.65 5.45 9.85
CA LEU A 50 2.70 4.92 8.96
C LEU A 50 2.30 3.62 8.26
N PRO A 51 1.71 2.61 8.95
CA PRO A 51 1.37 1.34 8.34
C PRO A 51 -0.03 1.30 7.68
N LYS A 52 -0.64 2.45 7.37
CA LYS A 52 -2.03 2.54 6.90
C LYS A 52 -2.35 1.78 5.62
N SER A 53 -1.37 1.49 4.78
CA SER A 53 -1.55 0.90 3.44
C SER A 53 -1.12 -0.56 3.34
N ILE A 54 -0.77 -1.20 4.46
CA ILE A 54 -0.41 -2.62 4.51
C ILE A 54 -1.50 -3.46 5.16
N THR A 55 -1.31 -4.79 5.25
CA THR A 55 -2.28 -5.68 5.86
C THR A 55 -2.44 -5.39 7.35
N THR A 56 -3.66 -5.59 7.88
CA THR A 56 -3.98 -5.30 9.28
C THR A 56 -3.05 -6.03 10.25
N ALA A 57 -2.75 -7.30 10.01
CA ALA A 57 -1.88 -8.08 10.89
C ALA A 57 -0.46 -7.50 10.99
N ILE A 58 0.15 -7.14 9.85
CA ILE A 58 1.49 -6.52 9.84
C ILE A 58 1.42 -5.10 10.42
N GLY A 59 0.37 -4.35 10.06
CA GLY A 59 0.20 -2.97 10.51
C GLY A 59 0.01 -2.84 12.02
N MET A 60 -0.68 -3.80 12.64
CA MET A 60 -0.81 -3.86 14.11
C MET A 60 0.57 -4.03 14.77
N GLY A 61 1.37 -4.99 14.31
CA GLY A 61 2.71 -5.23 14.84
C GLY A 61 3.63 -4.03 14.69
N VAL A 62 3.63 -3.38 13.52
CA VAL A 62 4.43 -2.16 13.28
C VAL A 62 3.98 -1.03 14.21
N SER A 63 2.67 -0.80 14.35
CA SER A 63 2.15 0.25 15.21
C SER A 63 2.48 0.00 16.68
N GLU A 64 2.37 -1.24 17.16
CA GLU A 64 2.70 -1.63 18.52
C GLU A 64 4.19 -1.44 18.82
N GLU A 65 5.06 -1.90 17.93
CA GLU A 65 6.52 -1.79 18.08
C GLU A 65 7.00 -0.34 18.11
N LEU A 66 6.36 0.55 17.34
CA LEU A 66 6.72 1.96 17.27
C LEU A 66 6.01 2.84 18.31
N GLY A 67 5.14 2.27 19.15
CA GLY A 67 4.43 3.01 20.20
C GLY A 67 3.17 3.73 19.74
N GLY A 68 2.59 3.33 18.61
CA GLY A 68 1.34 3.89 18.09
C GLY A 68 0.07 3.31 18.71
N TYR A 69 -1.06 3.88 18.38
CA TYR A 69 -2.38 3.44 18.83
C TYR A 69 -2.93 2.31 17.93
N VAL A 70 -2.64 1.06 18.30
CA VAL A 70 -2.95 -0.14 17.48
C VAL A 70 -4.41 -0.19 17.02
N THR A 71 -5.37 0.10 17.90
CA THR A 71 -6.80 0.10 17.55
C THR A 71 -7.13 1.14 16.48
N ILE A 72 -6.51 2.32 16.56
CA ILE A 72 -6.68 3.38 15.55
C ILE A 72 -6.03 2.95 14.24
N THR A 73 -4.84 2.37 14.30
CA THR A 73 -4.15 1.81 13.11
C THR A 73 -5.04 0.82 12.37
N VAL A 74 -5.69 -0.11 13.08
CA VAL A 74 -6.63 -1.07 12.48
C VAL A 74 -7.78 -0.36 11.76
N ALA A 75 -8.39 0.61 12.42
CA ALA A 75 -9.49 1.38 11.84
C ALA A 75 -9.05 2.12 10.56
N ILE A 76 -7.89 2.77 10.58
CA ILE A 76 -7.33 3.50 9.44
C ILE A 76 -7.01 2.56 8.28
N ILE A 77 -6.43 1.39 8.54
CA ILE A 77 -6.15 0.37 7.53
C ILE A 77 -7.46 -0.07 6.85
N ILE A 78 -8.50 -0.37 7.62
CA ILE A 78 -9.79 -0.78 7.05
C ILE A 78 -10.39 0.34 6.19
N ILE A 79 -10.42 1.57 6.70
CA ILE A 79 -10.92 2.74 5.97
C ILE A 79 -10.13 2.94 4.67
N THR A 80 -8.79 2.87 4.73
CA THR A 80 -7.91 3.00 3.55
C THR A 80 -8.23 1.93 2.51
N GLY A 81 -8.42 0.69 2.94
CA GLY A 81 -8.77 -0.41 2.04
C GLY A 81 -10.13 -0.25 1.38
N VAL A 82 -11.16 0.11 2.15
CA VAL A 82 -12.52 0.34 1.65
C VAL A 82 -12.56 1.52 0.68
N LEU A 83 -11.96 2.64 1.04
CA LEU A 83 -11.88 3.80 0.15
C LEU A 83 -11.13 3.46 -1.13
N GLY A 84 -9.99 2.77 -1.03
CA GLY A 84 -9.24 2.36 -2.21
C GLY A 84 -10.02 1.40 -3.12
N ASN A 85 -10.76 0.46 -2.56
CA ASN A 85 -11.63 -0.43 -3.33
C ASN A 85 -12.67 0.36 -4.15
N ILE A 86 -13.30 1.36 -3.53
CA ILE A 86 -14.34 2.19 -4.17
C ILE A 86 -13.74 3.12 -5.22
N VAL A 87 -12.64 3.83 -4.88
CA VAL A 87 -12.14 4.92 -5.73
C VAL A 87 -11.15 4.47 -6.79
N ALA A 88 -10.53 3.30 -6.67
CA ALA A 88 -9.49 2.84 -7.59
C ALA A 88 -9.88 2.89 -9.08
N PRO A 89 -11.07 2.42 -9.52
CA PRO A 89 -11.48 2.49 -10.92
C PRO A 89 -11.59 3.94 -11.42
N PHE A 90 -12.11 4.84 -10.57
CA PHE A 90 -12.26 6.25 -10.91
C PHE A 90 -10.92 6.95 -11.04
N VAL A 91 -9.99 6.68 -10.11
CA VAL A 91 -8.61 7.21 -10.16
C VAL A 91 -7.90 6.71 -11.41
N CYS A 92 -7.95 5.40 -11.69
CA CYS A 92 -7.34 4.84 -12.90
C CYS A 92 -7.88 5.49 -14.17
N LYS A 93 -9.20 5.76 -14.23
CA LYS A 93 -9.84 6.43 -15.35
C LYS A 93 -9.44 7.91 -15.46
N ALA A 94 -9.45 8.65 -14.35
CA ALA A 94 -9.11 10.07 -14.29
C ALA A 94 -7.67 10.34 -14.73
N PHE A 95 -6.72 9.51 -14.28
CA PHE A 95 -5.30 9.61 -14.63
C PHE A 95 -4.92 8.82 -15.88
N ARG A 96 -5.90 8.24 -16.59
CA ARG A 96 -5.70 7.44 -17.83
C ARG A 96 -4.69 6.31 -17.66
N ILE A 97 -4.66 5.67 -16.49
CA ILE A 97 -3.82 4.51 -16.23
C ILE A 97 -4.48 3.30 -16.91
N GLN A 98 -3.98 2.93 -18.09
CA GLN A 98 -4.56 1.85 -18.90
C GLN A 98 -3.80 0.53 -18.75
N ASN A 99 -2.52 0.58 -18.40
CA ASN A 99 -1.69 -0.62 -18.26
C ASN A 99 -2.15 -1.45 -17.04
N PRO A 100 -2.52 -2.73 -17.22
CA PRO A 100 -3.04 -3.58 -16.15
C PRO A 100 -2.01 -3.85 -15.03
N ILE A 101 -0.71 -3.94 -15.37
CA ILE A 101 0.36 -4.09 -14.39
C ILE A 101 0.40 -2.87 -13.47
N ALA A 102 0.37 -1.65 -14.04
CA ALA A 102 0.40 -0.41 -13.29
C ALA A 102 -0.83 -0.24 -12.39
N ARG A 103 -2.03 -0.61 -12.88
CA ARG A 103 -3.27 -0.62 -12.07
C ARG A 103 -3.14 -1.54 -10.86
N GLY A 104 -2.72 -2.79 -11.10
CA GLY A 104 -2.55 -3.77 -10.03
C GLY A 104 -1.57 -3.30 -8.96
N ILE A 105 -0.40 -2.80 -9.37
CA ILE A 105 0.62 -2.28 -8.44
C ILE A 105 0.07 -1.09 -7.64
N ALA A 106 -0.55 -0.13 -8.30
CA ALA A 106 -1.11 1.05 -7.63
C ALA A 106 -2.16 0.68 -6.58
N ILE A 107 -3.07 -0.24 -6.91
CA ILE A 107 -4.12 -0.70 -6.00
C ILE A 107 -3.52 -1.47 -4.83
N GLY A 108 -2.62 -2.42 -5.09
CA GLY A 108 -2.01 -3.27 -4.06
C GLY A 108 -1.15 -2.49 -3.06
N THR A 109 -0.39 -1.49 -3.52
CA THR A 109 0.44 -0.65 -2.66
C THR A 109 -0.36 0.39 -1.86
N ALA A 110 -1.49 0.85 -2.39
CA ALA A 110 -2.30 1.87 -1.73
C ALA A 110 -3.34 1.30 -0.77
N SER A 111 -3.96 0.14 -1.10
CA SER A 111 -5.21 -0.33 -0.50
C SER A 111 -5.18 -1.79 -0.07
N HIS A 112 -4.00 -2.38 0.00
CA HIS A 112 -3.75 -3.75 0.49
C HIS A 112 -4.79 -4.81 0.03
N ALA A 113 -5.17 -5.77 0.91
CA ALA A 113 -6.03 -6.89 0.56
C ALA A 113 -7.45 -6.47 0.13
N ILE A 114 -8.03 -5.45 0.77
CA ILE A 114 -9.40 -4.98 0.44
C ILE A 114 -9.44 -4.36 -0.96
N GLY A 115 -8.43 -3.55 -1.31
CA GLY A 115 -8.31 -3.00 -2.67
C GLY A 115 -8.02 -4.07 -3.72
N THR A 116 -7.29 -5.13 -3.34
CA THR A 116 -6.97 -6.24 -4.25
C THR A 116 -8.21 -7.00 -4.70
N SER A 117 -9.26 -7.08 -3.89
CA SER A 117 -10.55 -7.65 -4.35
C SER A 117 -11.05 -6.89 -5.58
N LYS A 118 -10.91 -5.57 -5.57
CA LYS A 118 -11.28 -4.73 -6.74
C LYS A 118 -10.35 -4.93 -7.91
N ALA A 119 -9.06 -5.07 -7.69
CA ALA A 119 -8.10 -5.38 -8.75
C ALA A 119 -8.43 -6.72 -9.44
N MET A 120 -8.84 -7.74 -8.69
CA MET A 120 -9.28 -9.03 -9.23
C MET A 120 -10.55 -8.91 -10.09
N GLU A 121 -11.50 -8.05 -9.72
CA GLU A 121 -12.68 -7.76 -10.54
C GLU A 121 -12.33 -6.98 -11.82
N MET A 122 -11.28 -6.15 -11.80
CA MET A 122 -10.85 -5.38 -12.96
C MET A 122 -10.13 -6.22 -14.01
N GLY A 123 -9.41 -7.26 -13.57
CA GLY A 123 -8.73 -8.20 -14.45
C GLY A 123 -7.76 -9.12 -13.74
N GLU A 124 -7.40 -10.19 -14.43
CA GLU A 124 -6.52 -11.24 -13.90
C GLU A 124 -5.09 -10.72 -13.66
N ILE A 125 -4.58 -9.86 -14.56
CA ILE A 125 -3.25 -9.26 -14.43
C ILE A 125 -3.25 -8.23 -13.30
N GLU A 126 -4.27 -7.39 -13.20
CA GLU A 126 -4.45 -6.44 -12.11
C GLU A 126 -4.47 -7.15 -10.77
N GLY A 127 -5.25 -8.23 -10.64
CA GLY A 127 -5.34 -9.04 -9.42
C GLY A 127 -4.00 -9.68 -9.04
N ALA A 128 -3.28 -10.26 -10.00
CA ALA A 128 -1.98 -10.88 -9.78
C ALA A 128 -0.93 -9.85 -9.33
N MET A 129 -0.84 -8.72 -10.01
CA MET A 129 0.10 -7.65 -9.67
C MET A 129 -0.23 -6.99 -8.33
N SER A 130 -1.51 -6.81 -8.02
CA SER A 130 -1.95 -6.31 -6.72
C SER A 130 -1.58 -7.25 -5.58
N SER A 131 -1.80 -8.56 -5.76
CA SER A 131 -1.43 -9.59 -4.78
C SER A 131 0.08 -9.63 -4.50
N LEU A 132 0.91 -9.50 -5.54
CA LEU A 132 2.37 -9.38 -5.39
C LEU A 132 2.73 -8.11 -4.61
N SER A 133 2.10 -7.00 -4.97
CA SER A 133 2.38 -5.69 -4.37
C SER A 133 2.06 -5.65 -2.88
N ILE A 134 1.02 -6.34 -2.40
CA ILE A 134 0.72 -6.43 -0.97
C ILE A 134 1.91 -7.01 -0.20
N VAL A 135 2.47 -8.12 -0.67
CA VAL A 135 3.54 -8.81 0.04
C VAL A 135 4.80 -7.94 0.07
N VAL A 136 5.21 -7.43 -1.09
CA VAL A 136 6.44 -6.64 -1.20
C VAL A 136 6.31 -5.30 -0.48
N SER A 137 5.18 -4.60 -0.63
CA SER A 137 4.94 -3.32 0.06
C SER A 137 4.84 -3.51 1.57
N GLY A 138 4.26 -4.63 2.04
CA GLY A 138 4.24 -4.97 3.46
C GLY A 138 5.64 -5.04 4.06
N LEU A 139 6.53 -5.82 3.45
CA LEU A 139 7.92 -5.95 3.88
C LEU A 139 8.68 -4.61 3.83
N LEU A 140 8.53 -3.87 2.73
CA LEU A 140 9.17 -2.56 2.57
C LEU A 140 8.64 -1.54 3.57
N THR A 141 7.36 -1.60 3.93
CA THR A 141 6.77 -0.68 4.90
C THR A 141 7.26 -0.98 6.31
N VAL A 142 7.46 -2.25 6.69
CA VAL A 142 8.06 -2.60 8.01
C VAL A 142 9.41 -1.92 8.17
N VAL A 143 10.31 -2.07 7.20
CA VAL A 143 11.63 -1.43 7.22
C VAL A 143 11.50 0.11 7.10
N GLY A 144 10.68 0.58 6.17
CA GLY A 144 10.48 2.00 5.93
C GLY A 144 9.86 2.73 7.11
N ALA A 145 8.87 2.15 7.77
CA ALA A 145 8.23 2.75 8.94
C ALA A 145 9.21 2.93 10.11
N SER A 146 10.07 1.94 10.36
CA SER A 146 11.11 2.03 11.41
C SER A 146 12.11 3.17 11.14
N ILE A 147 12.43 3.44 9.86
CA ILE A 147 13.27 4.56 9.47
C ILE A 147 12.50 5.89 9.60
N PHE A 148 11.28 5.93 9.07
CA PHE A 148 10.45 7.14 9.06
C PHE A 148 10.00 7.56 10.46
N ALA A 149 9.80 6.63 11.38
CA ALA A 149 9.45 6.93 12.78
C ALA A 149 10.46 7.84 13.50
N GLN A 150 11.67 7.99 12.97
CA GLN A 150 12.72 8.83 13.56
C GLN A 150 12.59 10.31 13.19
N PHE A 151 11.67 10.67 12.29
CA PHE A 151 11.54 12.06 11.81
C PHE A 151 10.61 12.92 12.68
N ILE A 152 9.78 12.31 13.54
CA ILE A 152 8.88 13.04 14.48
C ILE A 152 8.93 12.39 15.89
#